data_9722dfad5a0a50441078b64c3ede3f90
#
_entry.id   9722dfad5a0a50441078b64c3ede3f90
#
_cell.length_a   1.000
_cell.length_b   1.000
_cell.length_c   1.000
_cell.angle_alpha   90.00
_cell.angle_beta   90.00
_cell.angle_gamma   90.00
#
_symmetry.space_group_name_H-M   'P 1'
#
loop_
_entity.id
_entity.type
_entity.pdbx_description
1 polymer ?
#
loop_
_entity_poly.entity_id
_entity_poly.type
_entity_poly.pdbx_seq_one_letter_code
_entity_poly.pdbx_strand_id
1 'polypeptide(L)'
;MKKILSILMAGLLGLCCLAGCGGNDNKTPAAGKKLKIVATIFPEYDWVMNVLGDKASNAEVTMLLDKGVDLHSFQPSAQDIMKISSCDLFIYVGGESDKWVKDALKEATNKDMITINLMEVLGDKVKEEEVIEGMQAEEHEHESESEHEHESESEHEHEEEVEYDEHVWLSLRHAETITGKISEALAKLDSANGDIYKKNASAYTDKLKALDEQYKEAVKGKTNPTLLFGDRFPFRYMTEDYSLKYYAAFVGCSAETEASFETIKFLSGKVDELSLKSVMTIEGNNHKIAETIIQNTKTKDQKILTLDSMQSTTSEDVKNGATYLSIMEKNLKVLKEAL
;
A
#
# COMPACT_ATOMS: atom_id res chain seq x y z
N MET A 1 76.00 -10.54 31.43
CA MET A 1 76.10 -10.79 32.87
C MET A 1 74.68 -10.81 33.43
N LYS A 2 74.36 -11.95 33.98
CA LYS A 2 73.56 -12.18 35.18
C LYS A 2 72.14 -11.67 35.16
N LYS A 3 71.14 -12.55 35.08
CA LYS A 3 70.56 -13.45 36.14
C LYS A 3 69.26 -12.83 36.64
N ILE A 4 68.13 -13.49 36.37
CA ILE A 4 67.39 -14.39 37.27
C ILE A 4 66.57 -13.60 38.31
N LEU A 5 65.25 -13.81 38.29
CA LEU A 5 64.43 -14.44 39.34
C LEU A 5 62.96 -14.13 39.07
N SER A 6 62.09 -14.95 38.63
CA SER A 6 61.43 -16.13 39.29
C SER A 6 60.46 -15.75 40.42
N ILE A 7 59.26 -16.24 40.24
CA ILE A 7 58.43 -16.95 41.26
C ILE A 7 57.30 -16.17 41.93
N LEU A 8 56.09 -16.55 41.61
CA LEU A 8 55.03 -17.24 42.39
C LEU A 8 54.08 -16.35 43.24
N MET A 9 52.81 -16.51 43.02
CA MET A 9 51.82 -17.03 43.97
C MET A 9 50.43 -16.90 43.26
N ALA A 10 49.82 -17.93 42.83
CA ALA A 10 49.04 -18.95 43.52
C ALA A 10 47.78 -18.40 44.24
N GLY A 11 46.64 -18.64 43.65
CA GLY A 11 45.48 -19.27 44.30
C GLY A 11 44.58 -18.41 45.15
N LEU A 12 43.35 -18.24 44.66
CA LEU A 12 42.24 -18.48 45.53
C LEU A 12 40.99 -18.88 44.72
N LEU A 13 40.56 -20.09 44.87
CA LEU A 13 39.23 -20.58 44.53
C LEU A 13 38.21 -19.90 45.44
N GLY A 14 37.13 -19.41 44.85
CA GLY A 14 35.93 -18.95 45.52
C GLY A 14 34.69 -19.42 44.79
N LEU A 15 34.24 -20.59 45.14
CA LEU A 15 32.99 -21.23 44.79
C LEU A 15 31.87 -20.46 45.47
N CYS A 16 30.88 -19.89 44.74
CA CYS A 16 29.57 -19.58 45.32
C CYS A 16 28.47 -19.64 44.25
N CYS A 17 27.71 -20.70 44.37
CA CYS A 17 26.27 -20.79 44.44
C CYS A 17 25.45 -20.54 43.19
N LEU A 18 25.02 -21.64 42.66
CA LEU A 18 23.73 -21.87 42.01
C LEU A 18 22.57 -21.26 42.80
N ALA A 19 21.88 -20.32 42.23
CA ALA A 19 20.49 -20.06 42.55
C ALA A 19 19.77 -19.91 41.21
N GLY A 20 19.10 -20.97 40.80
CA GLY A 20 18.16 -20.94 39.73
C GLY A 20 16.93 -20.17 40.14
N CYS A 21 16.30 -19.48 39.19
CA CYS A 21 14.84 -19.35 39.21
C CYS A 21 14.36 -18.80 37.87
N GLY A 22 13.41 -19.51 37.30
CA GLY A 22 12.24 -18.99 36.65
C GLY A 22 12.47 -18.30 35.30
N GLY A 23 12.22 -19.06 34.28
CA GLY A 23 12.09 -18.50 32.92
C GLY A 23 11.02 -17.43 32.87
N ASN A 24 11.45 -16.29 32.34
CA ASN A 24 10.60 -15.36 31.65
C ASN A 24 11.38 -15.06 30.39
N ASP A 25 11.03 -15.75 29.30
CA ASP A 25 11.63 -15.53 27.99
C ASP A 25 11.21 -14.16 27.42
N ASN A 26 11.58 -13.09 28.11
CA ASN A 26 11.72 -11.79 27.48
C ASN A 26 13.03 -11.81 26.67
N LYS A 27 12.99 -12.27 25.42
CA LYS A 27 14.08 -12.07 24.48
C LYS A 27 14.21 -10.57 24.23
N THR A 28 14.99 -9.91 25.07
CA THR A 28 15.53 -8.58 24.76
C THR A 28 16.41 -8.78 23.51
N PRO A 29 16.23 -8.02 22.42
CA PRO A 29 17.13 -8.10 21.28
C PRO A 29 18.54 -7.88 21.75
N ALA A 30 19.47 -8.76 21.35
CA ALA A 30 20.89 -8.59 21.65
C ALA A 30 21.32 -7.19 21.15
N ALA A 31 21.93 -6.40 22.01
CA ALA A 31 22.39 -5.05 21.70
C ALA A 31 23.22 -5.09 20.40
N GLY A 32 22.70 -4.55 19.30
CA GLY A 32 23.38 -4.43 18.00
C GLY A 32 22.70 -5.01 16.78
N LYS A 33 21.65 -5.85 16.89
CA LYS A 33 20.94 -6.36 15.72
C LYS A 33 19.79 -5.42 15.34
N LYS A 34 19.89 -4.79 14.15
CA LYS A 34 18.80 -3.98 13.61
C LYS A 34 17.59 -4.85 13.28
N LEU A 35 16.39 -4.33 13.53
CA LEU A 35 15.16 -4.92 13.03
C LEU A 35 15.15 -4.85 11.50
N LYS A 36 14.85 -5.96 10.85
CA LYS A 36 14.67 -6.02 9.41
C LYS A 36 13.20 -5.96 9.08
N ILE A 37 12.80 -4.93 8.37
CA ILE A 37 11.42 -4.65 8.00
C ILE A 37 11.33 -4.57 6.49
N VAL A 38 10.37 -5.27 5.90
CA VAL A 38 10.10 -5.24 4.47
C VAL A 38 8.66 -4.76 4.28
N ALA A 39 8.50 -3.75 3.43
CA ALA A 39 7.23 -3.21 2.97
C ALA A 39 7.14 -3.38 1.46
N THR A 40 5.98 -3.72 0.91
CA THR A 40 5.83 -3.85 -0.53
C THR A 40 5.80 -2.50 -1.21
N ILE A 41 4.92 -1.60 -0.77
CA ILE A 41 4.65 -0.30 -1.39
C ILE A 41 5.11 0.89 -0.53
N PHE A 42 5.17 2.06 -1.15
CA PHE A 42 5.58 3.30 -0.50
C PHE A 42 4.72 3.70 0.73
N PRO A 43 3.37 3.65 0.72
CA PRO A 43 2.58 4.00 1.89
C PRO A 43 2.96 3.21 3.14
N GLU A 44 3.14 1.90 3.02
CA GLU A 44 3.58 1.02 4.11
C GLU A 44 4.95 1.41 4.66
N TYR A 45 5.90 1.68 3.75
CA TYR A 45 7.24 2.15 4.11
C TYR A 45 7.17 3.47 4.89
N ASP A 46 6.42 4.47 4.41
CA ASP A 46 6.30 5.77 5.05
C ASP A 46 5.66 5.66 6.44
N TRP A 47 4.61 4.85 6.60
CA TRP A 47 3.98 4.61 7.90
C TRP A 47 4.95 3.96 8.90
N VAL A 48 5.73 2.95 8.47
CA VAL A 48 6.77 2.33 9.29
C VAL A 48 7.78 3.38 9.74
N MET A 49 8.27 4.22 8.83
CA MET A 49 9.25 5.26 9.14
C MET A 49 8.70 6.29 10.13
N ASN A 50 7.43 6.68 10.00
CA ASN A 50 6.76 7.59 10.92
C ASN A 50 6.59 6.98 12.32
N VAL A 51 6.26 5.68 12.43
CA VAL A 51 6.14 4.99 13.71
C VAL A 51 7.50 4.79 14.36
N LEU A 52 8.53 4.44 13.62
CA LEU A 52 9.91 4.33 14.11
C LEU A 52 10.44 5.69 14.62
N GLY A 53 10.19 6.76 13.89
CA GLY A 53 10.66 8.11 14.21
C GLY A 53 12.18 8.14 14.47
N ASP A 54 12.60 8.69 15.59
CA ASP A 54 14.02 8.76 15.98
C ASP A 54 14.69 7.39 16.18
N LYS A 55 13.90 6.31 16.21
CA LYS A 55 14.39 4.92 16.31
C LYS A 55 14.62 4.25 14.95
N ALA A 56 14.41 4.96 13.84
CA ALA A 56 14.63 4.43 12.49
C ALA A 56 16.07 3.91 12.28
N SER A 57 17.06 4.48 12.98
CA SER A 57 18.45 3.98 12.96
C SER A 57 18.62 2.56 13.52
N ASN A 58 17.66 2.07 14.32
CA ASN A 58 17.63 0.72 14.90
C ASN A 58 17.00 -0.32 13.96
N ALA A 59 16.50 0.11 12.80
CA ALA A 59 15.88 -0.75 11.81
C ALA A 59 16.60 -0.64 10.45
N GLU A 60 16.42 -1.66 9.64
CA GLU A 60 16.67 -1.69 8.20
C GLU A 60 15.33 -1.87 7.53
N VAL A 61 14.80 -0.80 6.94
CA VAL A 61 13.48 -0.81 6.30
C VAL A 61 13.68 -0.84 4.79
N THR A 62 13.14 -1.86 4.14
CA THR A 62 13.19 -2.05 2.69
C THR A 62 11.83 -1.82 2.09
N MET A 63 11.75 -0.99 1.06
CA MET A 63 10.61 -0.88 0.16
C MET A 63 10.89 -1.73 -1.08
N LEU A 64 10.01 -2.68 -1.44
CA LEU A 64 10.24 -3.58 -2.59
C LEU A 64 9.98 -2.86 -3.91
N LEU A 65 8.88 -2.13 -4.02
CA LEU A 65 8.50 -1.39 -5.22
C LEU A 65 9.19 -0.01 -5.26
N ASP A 66 10.51 0.01 -5.22
CA ASP A 66 11.31 1.22 -5.04
C ASP A 66 11.69 1.94 -6.36
N LYS A 67 11.27 1.38 -7.52
CA LYS A 67 11.65 1.86 -8.87
C LYS A 67 10.48 2.33 -9.73
N GLY A 68 9.31 2.55 -9.12
CA GLY A 68 8.14 3.00 -9.85
C GLY A 68 7.45 1.90 -10.67
N VAL A 69 7.65 0.64 -10.30
CA VAL A 69 6.87 -0.48 -10.83
C VAL A 69 5.53 -0.47 -10.12
N ASP A 70 4.46 -0.58 -10.90
CA ASP A 70 3.11 -0.69 -10.39
C ASP A 70 2.91 -2.00 -9.63
N LEU A 71 2.11 -1.98 -8.57
CA LEU A 71 1.83 -3.14 -7.72
C LEU A 71 1.30 -4.33 -8.54
N HIS A 72 0.37 -4.07 -9.47
CA HIS A 72 -0.27 -5.10 -10.30
C HIS A 72 0.68 -5.77 -11.32
N SER A 73 1.82 -5.14 -11.60
CA SER A 73 2.86 -5.66 -12.51
C SER A 73 4.10 -6.18 -11.77
N PHE A 74 4.10 -6.12 -10.44
CA PHE A 74 5.28 -6.47 -9.65
C PHE A 74 5.48 -7.98 -9.58
N GLN A 75 6.74 -8.39 -9.85
CA GLN A 75 7.20 -9.75 -9.64
C GLN A 75 8.46 -9.72 -8.77
N PRO A 76 8.46 -10.38 -7.60
CA PRO A 76 9.60 -10.33 -6.70
C PRO A 76 10.83 -11.03 -7.31
N SER A 77 11.98 -10.40 -7.17
CA SER A 77 13.25 -11.03 -7.52
C SER A 77 13.68 -12.04 -6.45
N ALA A 78 14.63 -12.92 -6.78
CA ALA A 78 15.22 -13.83 -5.78
C ALA A 78 15.83 -13.09 -4.58
N GLN A 79 16.32 -11.85 -4.78
CA GLN A 79 16.84 -11.02 -3.70
C GLN A 79 15.71 -10.53 -2.79
N ASP A 80 14.56 -10.20 -3.35
CA ASP A 80 13.40 -9.75 -2.56
C ASP A 80 12.86 -10.90 -1.72
N ILE A 81 12.75 -12.11 -2.28
CA ILE A 81 12.39 -13.32 -1.54
C ILE A 81 13.36 -13.58 -0.39
N MET A 82 14.68 -13.40 -0.58
CA MET A 82 15.67 -13.56 0.50
C MET A 82 15.50 -12.51 1.61
N LYS A 83 15.19 -11.25 1.26
CA LYS A 83 14.92 -10.21 2.25
C LYS A 83 13.67 -10.54 3.06
N ILE A 84 12.58 -10.91 2.40
CA ILE A 84 11.33 -11.32 3.03
C ILE A 84 11.57 -12.53 3.93
N SER A 85 12.21 -13.59 3.41
CA SER A 85 12.44 -14.83 4.15
C SER A 85 13.15 -14.63 5.50
N SER A 86 13.98 -13.58 5.63
CA SER A 86 14.80 -13.33 6.81
C SER A 86 14.40 -12.07 7.61
N CYS A 87 13.34 -11.36 7.25
CA CYS A 87 12.91 -10.15 7.94
C CYS A 87 12.20 -10.46 9.27
N ASP A 88 12.10 -9.46 10.13
CA ASP A 88 11.40 -9.54 11.42
C ASP A 88 9.94 -9.09 11.27
N LEU A 89 9.66 -8.18 10.31
CA LEU A 89 8.33 -7.68 9.98
C LEU A 89 8.18 -7.58 8.46
N PHE A 90 7.13 -8.20 7.92
CA PHE A 90 6.75 -8.08 6.52
C PHE A 90 5.35 -7.47 6.39
N ILE A 91 5.21 -6.41 5.60
CA ILE A 91 3.96 -5.69 5.36
C ILE A 91 3.66 -5.74 3.87
N TYR A 92 2.44 -6.08 3.52
CA TYR A 92 1.97 -6.22 2.15
C TYR A 92 0.47 -5.94 2.05
N VAL A 93 0.01 -5.58 0.87
CA VAL A 93 -1.38 -5.18 0.64
C VAL A 93 -2.34 -6.35 0.80
N GLY A 94 -2.04 -7.47 0.19
CA GLY A 94 -2.96 -8.59 -0.01
C GLY A 94 -3.65 -8.53 -1.37
N GLY A 95 -4.64 -9.41 -1.59
CA GLY A 95 -5.37 -9.49 -2.85
C GLY A 95 -4.62 -10.21 -3.96
N GLU A 96 -5.04 -9.95 -5.21
CA GLU A 96 -4.56 -10.62 -6.41
C GLU A 96 -3.08 -10.33 -6.69
N SER A 97 -2.69 -9.05 -6.55
CA SER A 97 -1.32 -8.59 -6.82
C SER A 97 -0.29 -9.20 -5.88
N ASP A 98 -0.72 -9.66 -4.71
CA ASP A 98 0.14 -10.26 -3.70
C ASP A 98 -0.05 -11.80 -3.55
N LYS A 99 -0.69 -12.47 -4.52
CA LYS A 99 -0.83 -13.95 -4.51
C LYS A 99 0.50 -14.68 -4.34
N TRP A 100 1.58 -14.14 -4.87
CA TRP A 100 2.95 -14.65 -4.74
C TRP A 100 3.46 -14.68 -3.29
N VAL A 101 2.90 -13.85 -2.39
CA VAL A 101 3.31 -13.76 -0.98
C VAL A 101 3.12 -15.09 -0.27
N LYS A 102 2.04 -15.82 -0.56
CA LYS A 102 1.78 -17.13 0.03
C LYS A 102 2.94 -18.11 -0.16
N ASP A 103 3.56 -18.10 -1.33
CA ASP A 103 4.69 -18.97 -1.63
C ASP A 103 5.99 -18.43 -1.02
N ALA A 104 6.21 -17.12 -1.05
CA ALA A 104 7.35 -16.50 -0.38
C ALA A 104 7.36 -16.79 1.14
N LEU A 105 6.22 -16.80 1.80
CA LEU A 105 6.10 -17.09 3.23
C LEU A 105 6.35 -18.56 3.58
N LYS A 106 6.09 -19.52 2.67
CA LYS A 106 6.46 -20.93 2.87
C LYS A 106 7.96 -21.10 3.00
N GLU A 107 8.73 -20.34 2.22
CA GLU A 107 10.19 -20.34 2.19
C GLU A 107 10.84 -19.48 3.29
N ALA A 108 10.03 -18.86 4.17
CA ALA A 108 10.53 -18.02 5.24
C ALA A 108 11.42 -18.78 6.21
N THR A 109 12.64 -18.30 6.41
CA THR A 109 13.63 -18.84 7.34
C THR A 109 13.45 -18.32 8.75
N ASN A 110 12.97 -17.09 8.90
CA ASN A 110 12.58 -16.53 10.19
C ASN A 110 11.14 -16.97 10.53
N LYS A 111 11.00 -17.95 11.42
CA LYS A 111 9.68 -18.47 11.84
C LYS A 111 8.99 -17.59 12.88
N ASP A 112 9.70 -16.62 13.47
CA ASP A 112 9.17 -15.64 14.40
C ASP A 112 8.76 -14.32 13.69
N MET A 113 8.82 -14.28 12.35
CA MET A 113 8.42 -13.12 11.54
C MET A 113 6.96 -12.75 11.80
N ILE A 114 6.72 -11.47 11.99
CA ILE A 114 5.37 -10.90 12.01
C ILE A 114 5.00 -10.49 10.58
N THR A 115 3.79 -10.83 10.16
CA THR A 115 3.21 -10.37 8.89
C THR A 115 2.04 -9.43 9.14
N ILE A 116 1.91 -8.41 8.30
CA ILE A 116 0.74 -7.52 8.24
C ILE A 116 0.23 -7.53 6.82
N ASN A 117 -0.92 -8.15 6.60
CA ASN A 117 -1.71 -8.04 5.38
C ASN A 117 -2.71 -6.88 5.59
N LEU A 118 -2.63 -5.83 4.76
CA LEU A 118 -3.46 -4.64 4.93
C LEU A 118 -4.95 -4.97 4.83
N MET A 119 -5.32 -5.77 3.82
CA MET A 119 -6.71 -6.14 3.58
C MET A 119 -7.26 -6.99 4.74
N GLU A 120 -6.48 -7.95 5.27
CA GLU A 120 -6.87 -8.73 6.45
C GLU A 120 -7.05 -7.84 7.70
N VAL A 121 -6.18 -6.85 7.90
CA VAL A 121 -6.30 -5.89 9.02
C VAL A 121 -7.59 -5.09 8.93
N LEU A 122 -8.03 -4.77 7.72
CA LEU A 122 -9.23 -3.97 7.47
C LEU A 122 -10.52 -4.82 7.49
N GLY A 123 -10.43 -6.11 7.16
CA GLY A 123 -11.56 -7.06 7.20
C GLY A 123 -12.76 -6.55 6.40
N ASP A 124 -13.93 -6.46 7.06
CA ASP A 124 -15.20 -6.07 6.42
C ASP A 124 -15.21 -4.67 5.77
N LYS A 125 -14.14 -3.89 5.93
CA LYS A 125 -14.01 -2.58 5.28
C LYS A 125 -13.45 -2.67 3.87
N VAL A 126 -12.90 -3.83 3.50
CA VAL A 126 -12.44 -4.09 2.14
C VAL A 126 -13.64 -4.23 1.22
N LYS A 127 -13.56 -3.65 0.03
CA LYS A 127 -14.63 -3.59 -0.97
C LYS A 127 -14.29 -4.45 -2.17
N GLU A 128 -15.31 -5.09 -2.70
CA GLU A 128 -15.22 -5.75 -4.00
C GLU A 128 -14.92 -4.70 -5.08
N GLU A 129 -14.14 -5.07 -6.08
CA GLU A 129 -13.94 -4.22 -7.24
C GLU A 129 -15.28 -3.98 -7.96
N GLU A 130 -15.51 -2.78 -8.46
CA GLU A 130 -16.79 -2.39 -9.02
C GLU A 130 -16.63 -1.85 -10.43
N VAL A 131 -17.30 -2.50 -11.38
CA VAL A 131 -17.44 -1.97 -12.74
C VAL A 131 -18.71 -1.12 -12.79
N ILE A 132 -18.54 0.20 -12.95
CA ILE A 132 -19.69 1.12 -13.07
C ILE A 132 -20.00 1.43 -14.54
N GLU A 133 -21.17 2.06 -14.77
CA GLU A 133 -21.64 2.42 -16.10
C GLU A 133 -20.58 3.23 -16.90
N GLY A 134 -20.23 2.71 -18.07
CA GLY A 134 -19.28 3.30 -19.00
C GLY A 134 -17.82 2.92 -18.81
N MET A 135 -17.48 2.18 -17.76
CA MET A 135 -16.19 1.53 -17.65
C MET A 135 -16.06 0.42 -18.68
N GLN A 136 -14.87 0.29 -19.23
CA GLN A 136 -14.50 -0.87 -20.01
C GLN A 136 -14.20 -2.02 -19.05
N ALA A 137 -14.93 -3.13 -19.20
CA ALA A 137 -14.63 -4.36 -18.49
C ALA A 137 -13.36 -4.99 -19.08
N GLU A 138 -12.58 -5.66 -18.26
CA GLU A 138 -11.47 -6.46 -18.77
C GLU A 138 -12.00 -7.59 -19.63
N GLU A 139 -11.49 -7.70 -20.87
CA GLU A 139 -11.74 -8.86 -21.70
C GLU A 139 -10.88 -10.01 -21.16
N HIS A 140 -11.44 -10.86 -20.33
CA HIS A 140 -10.82 -12.16 -20.04
C HIS A 140 -10.80 -12.93 -21.36
N GLU A 141 -9.65 -13.00 -22.04
CA GLU A 141 -9.45 -13.86 -23.19
C GLU A 141 -9.68 -15.31 -22.75
N HIS A 142 -10.89 -15.79 -22.95
CA HIS A 142 -11.15 -17.22 -23.03
C HIS A 142 -10.45 -17.70 -24.29
N GLU A 143 -9.22 -18.22 -24.18
CA GLU A 143 -8.64 -19.03 -25.24
C GLU A 143 -9.62 -20.16 -25.57
N SER A 144 -10.41 -19.93 -26.63
CA SER A 144 -11.21 -20.98 -27.23
C SER A 144 -10.27 -21.93 -27.96
N GLU A 145 -9.71 -22.89 -27.25
CA GLU A 145 -9.13 -24.05 -27.90
C GLU A 145 -10.22 -24.85 -28.60
N SER A 146 -10.02 -25.00 -29.90
CA SER A 146 -10.80 -25.69 -30.89
C SER A 146 -11.24 -27.09 -30.46
N GLU A 147 -12.53 -27.36 -30.68
CA GLU A 147 -13.18 -28.63 -31.06
C GLU A 147 -12.43 -29.94 -30.74
N HIS A 148 -12.82 -30.57 -29.65
CA HIS A 148 -12.95 -32.04 -29.60
C HIS A 148 -14.20 -32.40 -28.80
N GLU A 149 -15.15 -33.02 -29.53
CA GLU A 149 -16.33 -33.65 -28.99
C GLU A 149 -15.96 -34.73 -27.98
N HIS A 150 -16.36 -34.57 -26.72
CA HIS A 150 -16.65 -35.68 -25.82
C HIS A 150 -17.72 -35.24 -24.81
N GLU A 151 -18.87 -35.87 -24.93
CA GLU A 151 -19.94 -35.79 -23.95
C GLU A 151 -19.47 -36.29 -22.58
N SER A 152 -19.49 -35.42 -21.60
CA SER A 152 -19.78 -35.78 -20.21
C SER A 152 -20.23 -34.51 -19.47
N GLU A 153 -21.48 -34.50 -19.10
CA GLU A 153 -22.09 -33.50 -18.20
C GLU A 153 -21.37 -33.56 -16.85
N SER A 154 -20.58 -32.55 -16.56
CA SER A 154 -20.24 -32.15 -15.21
C SER A 154 -20.52 -30.66 -15.13
N GLU A 155 -21.58 -30.30 -14.40
CA GLU A 155 -21.83 -28.93 -13.99
C GLU A 155 -20.65 -28.45 -13.15
N HIS A 156 -19.69 -27.77 -13.78
CA HIS A 156 -18.76 -26.94 -13.07
C HIS A 156 -19.48 -25.61 -12.82
N GLU A 157 -19.99 -25.44 -11.61
CA GLU A 157 -20.28 -24.11 -11.09
C GLU A 157 -18.95 -23.35 -11.11
N HIS A 158 -18.76 -22.45 -12.07
CA HIS A 158 -17.74 -21.42 -12.00
C HIS A 158 -18.19 -20.47 -10.88
N GLU A 159 -17.69 -20.68 -9.67
CA GLU A 159 -17.70 -19.62 -8.67
C GLU A 159 -16.82 -18.50 -9.27
N GLU A 160 -17.44 -17.42 -9.70
CA GLU A 160 -16.70 -16.19 -10.05
C GLU A 160 -15.93 -15.79 -8.78
N GLU A 161 -14.59 -15.87 -8.83
CA GLU A 161 -13.76 -15.40 -7.72
C GLU A 161 -14.00 -13.90 -7.58
N VAL A 162 -14.52 -13.50 -6.42
CA VAL A 162 -14.79 -12.10 -6.10
C VAL A 162 -13.46 -11.38 -5.99
N GLU A 163 -13.21 -10.45 -6.89
CA GLU A 163 -12.04 -9.58 -6.83
C GLU A 163 -12.30 -8.38 -5.91
N TYR A 164 -11.31 -8.03 -5.09
CA TYR A 164 -11.39 -6.93 -4.16
C TYR A 164 -10.48 -5.79 -4.60
N ASP A 165 -10.98 -4.55 -4.43
CA ASP A 165 -10.16 -3.36 -4.66
C ASP A 165 -9.01 -3.29 -3.64
N GLU A 166 -7.78 -3.39 -4.13
CA GLU A 166 -6.56 -3.46 -3.33
C GLU A 166 -6.07 -2.09 -2.85
N HIS A 167 -6.61 -0.98 -3.37
CA HIS A 167 -6.10 0.38 -3.13
C HIS A 167 -6.49 0.96 -1.77
N VAL A 168 -6.50 0.10 -0.75
CA VAL A 168 -6.94 0.39 0.63
C VAL A 168 -6.17 1.55 1.29
N TRP A 169 -4.94 1.82 0.84
CA TRP A 169 -4.08 2.88 1.37
C TRP A 169 -4.55 4.29 0.99
N LEU A 170 -5.45 4.43 0.02
CA LEU A 170 -5.98 5.72 -0.42
C LEU A 170 -7.10 6.27 0.47
N SER A 171 -7.48 5.53 1.52
CA SER A 171 -8.33 6.01 2.62
C SER A 171 -7.46 6.47 3.80
N LEU A 172 -7.61 7.73 4.22
CA LEU A 172 -6.95 8.25 5.43
C LEU A 172 -7.36 7.47 6.69
N ARG A 173 -8.61 6.98 6.74
CA ARG A 173 -9.15 6.20 7.87
C ARG A 173 -8.56 4.79 7.92
N HIS A 174 -8.28 4.19 6.76
CA HIS A 174 -7.56 2.92 6.69
C HIS A 174 -6.11 3.11 7.12
N ALA A 175 -5.45 4.17 6.64
CA ALA A 175 -4.09 4.51 7.03
C ALA A 175 -3.94 4.67 8.57
N GLU A 176 -4.93 5.25 9.26
CA GLU A 176 -4.96 5.31 10.72
C GLU A 176 -4.97 3.91 11.35
N THR A 177 -5.86 3.04 10.87
CA THR A 177 -6.00 1.66 11.39
C THR A 177 -4.70 0.87 11.20
N ILE A 178 -4.13 0.94 9.99
CA ILE A 178 -2.91 0.23 9.62
C ILE A 178 -1.70 0.76 10.41
N THR A 179 -1.57 2.08 10.57
CA THR A 179 -0.50 2.70 11.38
C THR A 179 -0.55 2.19 12.83
N GLY A 180 -1.75 2.06 13.40
CA GLY A 180 -1.95 1.45 14.72
C GLY A 180 -1.41 0.02 14.78
N LYS A 181 -1.72 -0.78 13.75
CA LYS A 181 -1.27 -2.19 13.66
C LYS A 181 0.25 -2.31 13.51
N ILE A 182 0.87 -1.44 12.72
CA ILE A 182 2.33 -1.36 12.59
C ILE A 182 2.96 -1.06 13.95
N SER A 183 2.40 -0.11 14.71
CA SER A 183 2.88 0.24 16.05
C SER A 183 2.82 -0.95 17.03
N GLU A 184 1.74 -1.73 16.99
CA GLU A 184 1.62 -2.95 17.81
C GLU A 184 2.70 -3.98 17.45
N ALA A 185 2.93 -4.21 16.16
CA ALA A 185 3.94 -5.15 15.67
C ALA A 185 5.35 -4.72 16.09
N LEU A 186 5.69 -3.44 15.90
CA LEU A 186 7.00 -2.89 16.31
C LEU A 186 7.19 -2.95 17.83
N ALA A 187 6.17 -2.65 18.62
CA ALA A 187 6.23 -2.76 20.08
C ALA A 187 6.40 -4.21 20.57
N LYS A 188 5.90 -5.20 19.80
CA LYS A 188 6.12 -6.62 20.08
C LYS A 188 7.55 -7.05 19.77
N LEU A 189 8.13 -6.56 18.65
CA LEU A 189 9.48 -6.90 18.20
C LEU A 189 10.57 -6.20 19.02
N ASP A 190 10.31 -4.96 19.46
CA ASP A 190 11.21 -4.12 20.25
C ASP A 190 10.46 -3.51 21.42
N SER A 191 10.18 -4.32 22.43
CA SER A 191 9.40 -3.92 23.60
C SER A 191 10.06 -2.80 24.41
N ALA A 192 11.38 -2.67 24.35
CA ALA A 192 12.11 -1.59 25.02
C ALA A 192 11.75 -0.19 24.50
N ASN A 193 11.37 -0.08 23.23
CA ASN A 193 10.93 1.15 22.58
C ASN A 193 9.42 1.21 22.31
N GLY A 194 8.64 0.23 22.80
CA GLY A 194 7.22 0.09 22.51
C GLY A 194 6.38 1.34 22.79
N ASP A 195 6.64 2.03 23.89
CA ASP A 195 5.92 3.27 24.24
C ASP A 195 6.27 4.44 23.30
N ILE A 196 7.49 4.46 22.75
CA ILE A 196 7.90 5.43 21.75
C ILE A 196 7.11 5.20 20.46
N TYR A 197 7.00 3.94 20.00
CA TYR A 197 6.25 3.59 18.80
C TYR A 197 4.78 3.94 18.92
N LYS A 198 4.15 3.64 20.06
CA LYS A 198 2.76 4.03 20.34
C LYS A 198 2.56 5.54 20.31
N LYS A 199 3.46 6.29 20.94
CA LYS A 199 3.44 7.76 20.94
C LYS A 199 3.58 8.33 19.53
N ASN A 200 4.52 7.81 18.74
CA ASN A 200 4.73 8.27 17.37
C ASN A 200 3.53 7.94 16.49
N ALA A 201 2.98 6.73 16.58
CA ALA A 201 1.77 6.34 15.86
C ALA A 201 0.59 7.25 16.21
N SER A 202 0.36 7.52 17.52
CA SER A 202 -0.69 8.45 17.94
C SER A 202 -0.50 9.85 17.32
N ALA A 203 0.71 10.39 17.38
CA ALA A 203 1.00 11.70 16.80
C ALA A 203 0.83 11.73 15.27
N TYR A 204 1.10 10.61 14.60
CA TYR A 204 0.90 10.51 13.15
C TYR A 204 -0.58 10.35 12.79
N THR A 205 -1.32 9.52 13.51
CA THR A 205 -2.77 9.37 13.29
C THR A 205 -3.54 10.66 13.59
N ASP A 206 -3.08 11.50 14.52
CA ASP A 206 -3.67 12.83 14.73
C ASP A 206 -3.52 13.72 13.49
N LYS A 207 -2.40 13.61 12.75
CA LYS A 207 -2.22 14.33 11.46
C LYS A 207 -3.12 13.77 10.37
N LEU A 208 -3.27 12.44 10.30
CA LEU A 208 -4.19 11.80 9.34
C LEU A 208 -5.63 12.26 9.58
N LYS A 209 -6.09 12.28 10.84
CA LYS A 209 -7.41 12.78 11.22
C LYS A 209 -7.60 14.25 10.84
N ALA A 210 -6.61 15.07 11.12
CA ALA A 210 -6.67 16.49 10.76
C ALA A 210 -6.80 16.70 9.24
N LEU A 211 -6.16 15.84 8.44
CA LEU A 211 -6.27 15.85 7.00
C LEU A 211 -7.63 15.29 6.53
N ASP A 212 -8.13 14.20 7.14
CA ASP A 212 -9.47 13.64 6.87
C ASP A 212 -10.56 14.70 7.06
N GLU A 213 -10.49 15.48 8.14
CA GLU A 213 -11.43 16.59 8.35
C GLU A 213 -11.33 17.68 7.26
N GLN A 214 -10.13 17.94 6.71
CA GLN A 214 -9.98 18.88 5.60
C GLN A 214 -10.60 18.36 4.29
N TYR A 215 -10.53 17.04 4.03
CA TYR A 215 -11.22 16.41 2.91
C TYR A 215 -12.74 16.49 3.08
N LYS A 216 -13.27 16.19 4.25
CA LYS A 216 -14.70 16.35 4.57
C LYS A 216 -15.18 17.79 4.33
N GLU A 217 -14.42 18.77 4.78
CA GLU A 217 -14.79 20.19 4.59
C GLU A 217 -14.71 20.60 3.11
N ALA A 218 -13.79 20.00 2.30
CA ALA A 218 -13.67 20.30 0.88
C ALA A 218 -14.91 19.89 0.07
N VAL A 219 -15.60 18.83 0.48
CA VAL A 219 -16.82 18.31 -0.20
C VAL A 219 -18.12 18.86 0.41
N LYS A 220 -18.03 19.46 1.57
CA LYS A 220 -19.19 19.97 2.31
C LYS A 220 -19.99 21.00 1.52
N GLY A 221 -21.30 20.77 1.44
CA GLY A 221 -22.22 21.68 0.72
C GLY A 221 -22.16 21.56 -0.81
N LYS A 222 -21.31 20.70 -1.35
CA LYS A 222 -21.31 20.38 -2.78
C LYS A 222 -22.51 19.49 -3.12
N THR A 223 -23.23 19.81 -4.18
CA THR A 223 -24.37 19.03 -4.64
C THR A 223 -23.89 18.02 -5.66
N ASN A 224 -23.95 16.73 -5.33
CA ASN A 224 -23.51 15.62 -6.20
C ASN A 224 -22.08 15.81 -6.74
N PRO A 225 -21.06 15.97 -5.86
CA PRO A 225 -19.69 16.14 -6.31
C PRO A 225 -19.25 14.89 -7.07
N THR A 226 -18.86 15.09 -8.34
CA THR A 226 -18.53 14.01 -9.25
C THR A 226 -17.15 14.22 -9.86
N LEU A 227 -16.31 13.18 -9.85
CA LEU A 227 -15.03 13.11 -10.53
C LEU A 227 -15.17 12.24 -11.79
N LEU A 228 -14.43 12.55 -12.85
CA LEU A 228 -14.41 11.74 -14.04
C LEU A 228 -12.95 11.49 -14.44
N PHE A 229 -12.58 10.21 -14.50
CA PHE A 229 -11.23 9.78 -14.80
C PHE A 229 -11.13 9.29 -16.25
N GLY A 230 -10.25 9.94 -17.02
CA GLY A 230 -9.78 9.42 -18.30
C GLY A 230 -8.59 8.49 -18.08
N ASP A 231 -8.73 7.55 -17.17
CA ASP A 231 -7.71 6.65 -16.68
C ASP A 231 -8.37 5.50 -15.92
N ARG A 232 -7.56 4.58 -15.31
CA ARG A 232 -8.03 3.64 -14.29
C ARG A 232 -8.34 4.36 -12.97
N PHE A 233 -9.13 3.71 -12.12
CA PHE A 233 -9.72 4.33 -10.94
C PHE A 233 -9.32 3.64 -9.63
N PRO A 234 -8.18 3.96 -9.02
CA PRO A 234 -7.76 3.38 -7.74
C PRO A 234 -8.36 4.08 -6.50
N PHE A 235 -9.19 5.13 -6.65
CA PHE A 235 -9.62 6.01 -5.55
C PHE A 235 -10.97 5.63 -4.92
N ARG A 236 -11.42 4.36 -5.05
CA ARG A 236 -12.72 3.91 -4.53
C ARG A 236 -12.91 4.24 -3.05
N TYR A 237 -11.95 3.87 -2.20
CA TYR A 237 -12.05 4.13 -0.75
C TYR A 237 -12.09 5.62 -0.43
N MET A 238 -11.32 6.45 -1.14
CA MET A 238 -11.38 7.91 -0.99
C MET A 238 -12.75 8.46 -1.39
N THR A 239 -13.30 8.02 -2.51
CA THR A 239 -14.62 8.51 -2.96
C THR A 239 -15.74 8.08 -2.02
N GLU A 240 -15.70 6.86 -1.46
CA GLU A 240 -16.65 6.42 -0.45
C GLU A 240 -16.52 7.22 0.85
N ASP A 241 -15.30 7.44 1.33
CA ASP A 241 -15.04 8.19 2.57
C ASP A 241 -15.65 9.57 2.55
N TYR A 242 -15.73 10.22 1.38
CA TYR A 242 -16.22 11.59 1.22
C TYR A 242 -17.49 11.69 0.38
N SER A 243 -18.18 10.58 0.11
CA SER A 243 -19.43 10.51 -0.65
C SER A 243 -19.34 11.20 -2.02
N LEU A 244 -18.22 11.01 -2.70
CA LEU A 244 -18.02 11.47 -4.07
C LEU A 244 -18.61 10.45 -5.06
N LYS A 245 -19.19 10.94 -6.14
CA LYS A 245 -19.51 10.12 -7.30
C LYS A 245 -18.34 10.11 -8.27
N TYR A 246 -18.26 9.09 -9.08
CA TYR A 246 -17.19 9.00 -10.09
C TYR A 246 -17.66 8.30 -11.36
N TYR A 247 -16.93 8.55 -12.44
CA TYR A 247 -16.89 7.79 -13.68
C TYR A 247 -15.43 7.58 -14.04
N ALA A 248 -15.09 6.47 -14.70
CA ALA A 248 -13.72 6.21 -15.12
C ALA A 248 -13.67 5.36 -16.38
N ALA A 249 -12.51 5.34 -17.04
CA ALA A 249 -12.31 4.51 -18.21
C ALA A 249 -12.17 3.04 -17.84
N PHE A 250 -11.47 2.74 -16.72
CA PHE A 250 -11.18 1.38 -16.27
C PHE A 250 -11.29 1.26 -14.76
N VAL A 251 -11.40 0.03 -14.28
CA VAL A 251 -11.25 -0.32 -12.86
C VAL A 251 -9.83 -0.04 -12.36
N GLY A 252 -9.64 -0.04 -11.03
CA GLY A 252 -8.39 0.36 -10.40
C GLY A 252 -7.21 -0.54 -10.73
N CYS A 253 -7.45 -1.85 -10.82
CA CYS A 253 -6.43 -2.88 -11.04
C CYS A 253 -6.18 -3.17 -12.53
N SER A 254 -6.89 -2.50 -13.45
CA SER A 254 -6.77 -2.75 -14.89
C SER A 254 -5.39 -2.45 -15.45
N ALA A 255 -4.92 -3.33 -16.33
CA ALA A 255 -3.69 -3.14 -17.12
C ALA A 255 -3.96 -2.43 -18.47
N GLU A 256 -5.21 -2.10 -18.78
CA GLU A 256 -5.61 -1.50 -20.05
C GLU A 256 -5.00 -0.09 -20.23
N THR A 257 -4.54 0.17 -21.44
CA THR A 257 -3.91 1.45 -21.82
C THR A 257 -4.65 2.19 -22.92
N GLU A 258 -5.66 1.56 -23.54
CA GLU A 258 -6.45 2.11 -24.64
C GLU A 258 -7.95 1.91 -24.35
N ALA A 259 -8.70 3.00 -24.33
CA ALA A 259 -10.13 2.94 -24.11
C ALA A 259 -10.89 2.75 -25.43
N SER A 260 -11.99 1.99 -25.38
CA SER A 260 -12.87 1.77 -26.50
C SER A 260 -13.56 3.07 -26.96
N PHE A 261 -14.05 3.07 -28.20
CA PHE A 261 -14.81 4.21 -28.70
C PHE A 261 -16.07 4.48 -27.86
N GLU A 262 -16.75 3.44 -27.44
CA GLU A 262 -17.94 3.50 -26.58
C GLU A 262 -17.62 4.16 -25.24
N THR A 263 -16.55 3.76 -24.58
CA THR A 263 -16.07 4.35 -23.32
C THR A 263 -15.75 5.84 -23.47
N ILE A 264 -14.98 6.21 -24.51
CA ILE A 264 -14.66 7.62 -24.81
C ILE A 264 -15.94 8.44 -25.05
N LYS A 265 -16.87 7.93 -25.85
CA LYS A 265 -18.15 8.58 -26.16
C LYS A 265 -19.00 8.75 -24.91
N PHE A 266 -19.08 7.74 -24.07
CA PHE A 266 -19.84 7.78 -22.83
C PHE A 266 -19.25 8.84 -21.88
N LEU A 267 -17.94 8.78 -21.62
CA LEU A 267 -17.27 9.69 -20.69
C LEU A 267 -17.30 11.13 -21.16
N SER A 268 -17.08 11.39 -22.46
CA SER A 268 -17.21 12.77 -23.01
C SER A 268 -18.65 13.29 -22.89
N GLY A 269 -19.65 12.42 -23.08
CA GLY A 269 -21.05 12.73 -22.86
C GLY A 269 -21.36 13.10 -21.41
N LYS A 270 -20.77 12.38 -20.43
CA LYS A 270 -20.92 12.66 -19.00
C LYS A 270 -20.23 13.96 -18.59
N VAL A 271 -19.07 14.31 -19.16
CA VAL A 271 -18.44 15.62 -18.98
C VAL A 271 -19.39 16.74 -19.38
N ASP A 272 -20.02 16.60 -20.56
CA ASP A 272 -20.98 17.59 -21.07
C ASP A 272 -22.27 17.66 -20.22
N GLU A 273 -22.85 16.49 -19.88
CA GLU A 273 -24.08 16.37 -19.08
C GLU A 273 -23.93 17.03 -17.72
N LEU A 274 -22.82 16.74 -17.03
CA LEU A 274 -22.55 17.23 -15.68
C LEU A 274 -21.81 18.57 -15.68
N SER A 275 -21.47 19.10 -16.85
CA SER A 275 -20.71 20.35 -17.01
C SER A 275 -19.40 20.35 -16.23
N LEU A 276 -18.70 19.21 -16.20
CA LEU A 276 -17.44 19.06 -15.48
C LEU A 276 -16.37 19.98 -16.10
N LYS A 277 -15.53 20.55 -15.24
CA LYS A 277 -14.46 21.47 -15.63
C LYS A 277 -13.11 20.79 -15.75
N SER A 278 -13.03 19.54 -15.34
CA SER A 278 -11.79 18.74 -15.38
C SER A 278 -12.07 17.30 -15.72
N VAL A 279 -11.07 16.65 -16.31
CA VAL A 279 -10.94 15.21 -16.46
C VAL A 279 -9.74 14.79 -15.63
N MET A 280 -9.93 13.82 -14.76
CA MET A 280 -8.92 13.35 -13.84
C MET A 280 -8.04 12.28 -14.50
N THR A 281 -6.79 12.19 -14.06
CA THR A 281 -5.85 11.12 -14.38
C THR A 281 -5.16 10.66 -13.09
N ILE A 282 -4.46 9.52 -13.14
CA ILE A 282 -3.49 9.16 -12.11
C ILE A 282 -2.10 9.69 -12.47
N GLU A 283 -1.13 9.52 -11.56
CA GLU A 283 0.26 9.88 -11.82
C GLU A 283 0.82 9.14 -13.04
N GLY A 284 1.79 9.74 -13.69
CA GLY A 284 2.40 9.24 -14.93
C GLY A 284 2.42 10.28 -16.03
N ASN A 285 2.96 9.90 -17.18
CA ASN A 285 3.14 10.80 -18.32
C ASN A 285 2.16 10.55 -19.46
N ASN A 286 1.25 9.59 -19.34
CA ASN A 286 0.31 9.23 -20.40
C ASN A 286 -1.11 9.69 -20.07
N HIS A 287 -1.53 10.80 -20.66
CA HIS A 287 -2.87 11.36 -20.48
C HIS A 287 -3.73 11.28 -21.75
N LYS A 288 -3.37 10.40 -22.70
CA LYS A 288 -4.03 10.30 -24.02
C LYS A 288 -5.54 10.05 -23.94
N ILE A 289 -5.98 9.22 -22.99
CA ILE A 289 -7.40 8.92 -22.81
C ILE A 289 -8.14 10.18 -22.37
N ALA A 290 -7.62 10.88 -21.34
CA ALA A 290 -8.20 12.13 -20.86
C ALA A 290 -8.22 13.21 -21.95
N GLU A 291 -7.14 13.36 -22.72
CA GLU A 291 -7.06 14.26 -23.88
C GLU A 291 -8.11 13.90 -24.93
N THR A 292 -8.27 12.60 -25.23
CA THR A 292 -9.26 12.11 -26.21
C THR A 292 -10.69 12.38 -25.73
N ILE A 293 -10.98 12.16 -24.46
CA ILE A 293 -12.29 12.49 -23.86
C ILE A 293 -12.57 13.98 -24.05
N ILE A 294 -11.62 14.86 -23.68
CA ILE A 294 -11.78 16.33 -23.80
C ILE A 294 -12.03 16.73 -25.25
N GLN A 295 -11.30 16.18 -26.21
CA GLN A 295 -11.47 16.47 -27.63
C GLN A 295 -12.86 16.09 -28.17
N ASN A 296 -13.56 15.18 -27.52
CA ASN A 296 -14.92 14.75 -27.86
C ASN A 296 -16.02 15.45 -27.06
N THR A 297 -15.69 16.35 -26.13
CA THR A 297 -16.66 17.20 -25.43
C THR A 297 -17.09 18.38 -26.31
N LYS A 298 -18.19 19.06 -25.95
CA LYS A 298 -18.70 20.25 -26.66
C LYS A 298 -17.76 21.45 -26.55
N THR A 299 -17.22 21.70 -25.35
CA THR A 299 -16.45 22.92 -25.08
C THR A 299 -14.95 22.72 -25.29
N LYS A 300 -14.43 21.52 -25.08
CA LYS A 300 -13.00 21.14 -25.22
C LYS A 300 -12.03 21.99 -24.40
N ASP A 301 -12.51 22.53 -23.28
CA ASP A 301 -11.79 23.46 -22.41
C ASP A 301 -11.55 22.92 -20.99
N GLN A 302 -11.84 21.63 -20.79
CA GLN A 302 -11.61 20.97 -19.51
C GLN A 302 -10.12 20.89 -19.20
N LYS A 303 -9.78 21.05 -17.93
CA LYS A 303 -8.42 20.81 -17.46
C LYS A 303 -8.18 19.32 -17.24
N ILE A 304 -6.95 18.88 -17.46
CA ILE A 304 -6.49 17.59 -16.95
C ILE A 304 -5.93 17.84 -15.55
N LEU A 305 -6.44 17.11 -14.55
CA LEU A 305 -5.99 17.19 -13.17
C LEU A 305 -5.55 15.79 -12.71
N THR A 306 -4.40 15.69 -12.07
CA THR A 306 -3.81 14.43 -11.67
C THR A 306 -3.96 14.22 -10.16
N LEU A 307 -4.54 13.09 -9.76
CA LEU A 307 -4.48 12.55 -8.40
C LEU A 307 -3.38 11.48 -8.35
N ASP A 308 -2.56 11.55 -7.33
CA ASP A 308 -1.44 10.62 -7.12
C ASP A 308 -1.90 9.42 -6.31
N SER A 309 -1.89 8.24 -6.91
CA SER A 309 -2.28 6.97 -6.27
C SER A 309 -1.15 6.35 -5.44
N MET A 310 0.04 6.91 -5.51
CA MET A 310 1.24 6.42 -4.83
C MET A 310 1.75 5.05 -5.30
N GLN A 311 1.22 4.52 -6.40
CA GLN A 311 1.64 3.22 -6.92
C GLN A 311 3.04 3.26 -7.55
N SER A 312 3.43 4.41 -8.07
CA SER A 312 4.73 4.60 -8.76
C SER A 312 5.76 5.40 -7.95
N THR A 313 5.49 5.66 -6.67
CA THR A 313 6.42 6.42 -5.82
C THR A 313 7.73 5.67 -5.59
N THR A 314 8.85 6.30 -5.93
CA THR A 314 10.18 5.69 -5.89
C THR A 314 10.97 6.02 -4.63
N SER A 315 12.05 5.27 -4.39
CA SER A 315 13.05 5.62 -3.37
C SER A 315 13.70 6.98 -3.61
N GLU A 316 13.76 7.46 -4.87
CA GLU A 316 14.27 8.79 -5.21
C GLU A 316 13.26 9.88 -4.77
N ASP A 317 11.97 9.67 -4.97
CA ASP A 317 10.93 10.59 -4.51
C ASP A 317 10.95 10.72 -2.99
N VAL A 318 11.14 9.61 -2.27
CA VAL A 318 11.30 9.61 -0.81
C VAL A 318 12.52 10.45 -0.39
N LYS A 319 13.68 10.30 -1.04
CA LYS A 319 14.87 11.11 -0.77
C LYS A 319 14.64 12.60 -1.06
N ASN A 320 13.78 12.90 -2.04
CA ASN A 320 13.37 14.25 -2.40
C ASN A 320 12.27 14.82 -1.51
N GLY A 321 11.85 14.06 -0.47
CA GLY A 321 10.94 14.53 0.57
C GLY A 321 9.48 14.14 0.35
N ALA A 322 9.17 13.18 -0.54
CA ALA A 322 7.83 12.62 -0.65
C ALA A 322 7.47 11.89 0.65
N THR A 323 6.28 12.19 1.17
CA THR A 323 5.66 11.49 2.30
C THR A 323 4.21 11.21 1.97
N TYR A 324 3.63 10.17 2.57
CA TYR A 324 2.22 9.85 2.40
C TYR A 324 1.33 11.09 2.66
N LEU A 325 1.54 11.77 3.77
CA LEU A 325 0.78 13.00 4.10
C LEU A 325 0.94 14.07 3.04
N SER A 326 2.18 14.33 2.56
CA SER A 326 2.41 15.39 1.57
C SER A 326 1.74 15.11 0.23
N ILE A 327 1.64 13.83 -0.16
CA ILE A 327 0.93 13.40 -1.38
C ILE A 327 -0.58 13.56 -1.17
N MET A 328 -1.12 13.08 -0.05
CA MET A 328 -2.56 13.26 0.25
C MET A 328 -2.94 14.73 0.40
N GLU A 329 -2.08 15.60 0.92
CA GLU A 329 -2.30 17.06 0.93
C GLU A 329 -2.31 17.67 -0.48
N LYS A 330 -1.48 17.18 -1.40
CA LYS A 330 -1.52 17.59 -2.81
C LYS A 330 -2.82 17.10 -3.47
N ASN A 331 -3.21 15.85 -3.23
CA ASN A 331 -4.46 15.30 -3.72
C ASN A 331 -5.67 16.11 -3.23
N LEU A 332 -5.66 16.56 -1.98
CA LEU A 332 -6.71 17.45 -1.47
C LEU A 332 -6.79 18.78 -2.24
N LYS A 333 -5.65 19.35 -2.64
CA LYS A 333 -5.63 20.59 -3.44
C LYS A 333 -6.22 20.35 -4.83
N VAL A 334 -5.86 19.25 -5.45
CA VAL A 334 -6.40 18.82 -6.75
C VAL A 334 -7.90 18.57 -6.64
N LEU A 335 -8.35 17.86 -5.61
CA LEU A 335 -9.77 17.63 -5.36
C LEU A 335 -10.56 18.93 -5.22
N LYS A 336 -10.03 19.91 -4.48
CA LYS A 336 -10.67 21.24 -4.34
C LYS A 336 -10.75 22.01 -5.66
N GLU A 337 -9.80 21.80 -6.58
CA GLU A 337 -9.83 22.42 -7.91
C GLU A 337 -10.84 21.71 -8.83
N ALA A 338 -10.96 20.38 -8.70
CA ALA A 338 -11.86 19.57 -9.51
C ALA A 338 -13.35 19.82 -9.18
N LEU A 339 -13.67 20.09 -7.91
CA LEU A 339 -15.03 20.28 -7.37
C LEU A 339 -15.44 21.76 -7.33
#